data_c7fa0dbb78b0f73b3256172d266e195e
#
_entry.id   c7fa0dbb78b0f73b3256172d266e195e
#
_cell.length_a   1.000
_cell.length_b   1.000
_cell.length_c   1.000
_cell.angle_alpha   90.00
_cell.angle_beta   90.00
_cell.angle_gamma   90.00
#
_symmetry.space_group_name_H-M   'P 1'
#
loop_
_entity.id
_entity.type
_entity.pdbx_description
1 polymer ?
#
loop_
_entity_poly.entity_id
_entity_poly.type
_entity_poly.pdbx_seq_one_letter_code
_entity_poly.pdbx_strand_id
1 'polypeptide(L)' 'MNYLNLLGRIRARGMTQSDVAQKIGISPTTLNKKLRGHTDFTQTEIRDLCRVLAIPDAEIPAYFFAAKL' A
#
# COMPACT_ATOMS: atom_id res chain seq x y z
N MET A 1 -3.29 -13.08 -0.63
CA MET A 1 -3.08 -12.19 0.52
C MET A 1 -3.76 -10.86 0.24
N ASN A 2 -4.46 -10.31 1.21
CA ASN A 2 -5.10 -9.00 1.09
C ASN A 2 -4.43 -8.02 2.02
N TYR A 3 -4.28 -6.80 1.55
CA TYR A 3 -3.67 -5.72 2.33
C TYR A 3 -4.76 -4.81 2.90
N LEU A 4 -5.63 -5.38 3.73
CA LEU A 4 -6.76 -4.63 4.29
C LEU A 4 -6.31 -3.47 5.18
N ASN A 5 -5.25 -3.68 5.95
CA ASN A 5 -4.71 -2.61 6.79
C ASN A 5 -4.22 -1.44 5.93
N LEU A 6 -3.62 -1.76 4.80
CA LEU A 6 -3.12 -0.74 3.89
C LEU A 6 -4.26 0.06 3.28
N LEU A 7 -5.34 -0.63 2.89
CA LEU A 7 -6.54 0.06 2.39
C LEU A 7 -7.11 1.01 3.45
N GLY A 8 -7.16 0.55 4.70
CA GLY A 8 -7.62 1.39 5.80
C GLY A 8 -6.74 2.62 5.98
N ARG A 9 -5.43 2.46 5.84
CA ARG A 9 -4.51 3.58 5.96
C ARG A 9 -4.72 4.60 4.84
N ILE A 10 -4.93 4.11 3.61
CA ILE A 10 -5.20 5.00 2.47
C ILE A 10 -6.43 5.86 2.78
N ARG A 11 -7.50 5.24 3.26
CA ARG A 11 -8.73 5.95 3.60
C ARG A 11 -8.52 6.92 4.77
N ALA A 12 -7.78 6.50 5.77
CA ALA A 12 -7.50 7.33 6.93
C ALA A 12 -6.74 8.61 6.55
N ARG A 13 -5.95 8.55 5.47
CA ARG A 13 -5.24 9.71 4.97
C ARG A 13 -6.07 10.55 4.00
N GLY A 14 -7.34 10.19 3.80
CA GLY A 14 -8.23 10.93 2.91
C GLY A 14 -7.90 10.78 1.44
N MET A 15 -7.28 9.68 1.06
CA MET A 15 -6.87 9.42 -0.32
C MET A 15 -7.68 8.31 -0.95
N THR A 16 -7.74 8.31 -2.28
CA THR A 16 -8.27 7.18 -3.05
C THR A 16 -7.11 6.33 -3.54
N GLN A 17 -7.41 5.12 -4.02
CA GLN A 17 -6.40 4.27 -4.64
C GLN A 17 -5.77 4.97 -5.85
N SER A 18 -6.57 5.70 -6.63
CA SER A 18 -6.05 6.44 -7.78
C SER A 18 -5.04 7.51 -7.35
N ASP A 19 -5.35 8.22 -6.26
CA ASP A 19 -4.43 9.24 -5.74
C ASP A 19 -3.08 8.61 -5.37
N VAL A 20 -3.13 7.50 -4.67
CA VAL A 20 -1.91 6.82 -4.21
C VAL A 20 -1.12 6.28 -5.40
N ALA A 21 -1.81 5.64 -6.35
CA ALA A 21 -1.16 5.09 -7.53
C ALA A 21 -0.41 6.18 -8.29
N GLN A 22 -1.06 7.33 -8.47
CA GLN A 22 -0.43 8.46 -9.15
C GLN A 22 0.82 8.92 -8.42
N LYS A 23 0.77 8.98 -7.09
CA LYS A 23 1.91 9.46 -6.31
C LYS A 23 3.10 8.53 -6.34
N ILE A 24 2.88 7.23 -6.50
CA ILE A 24 3.99 6.26 -6.57
C ILE A 24 4.31 5.82 -8.00
N GLY A 25 3.62 6.40 -8.99
CA GLY A 25 4.00 6.21 -10.40
C GLY A 25 3.53 4.93 -11.04
N ILE A 26 2.44 4.34 -10.55
CA ILE A 26 1.85 3.14 -11.18
C ILE A 26 0.39 3.40 -11.52
N SER A 27 -0.19 2.54 -12.35
CA SER A 27 -1.60 2.69 -12.70
C SER A 27 -2.50 2.25 -11.53
N PRO A 28 -3.71 2.79 -11.44
CA PRO A 28 -4.66 2.32 -10.42
C PRO A 28 -4.96 0.83 -10.53
N THR A 29 -5.02 0.29 -11.74
CA THR A 29 -5.25 -1.13 -11.95
C THR A 29 -4.11 -1.96 -11.36
N THR A 30 -2.87 -1.53 -11.59
CA THR A 30 -1.70 -2.20 -11.04
C THR A 30 -1.71 -2.16 -9.51
N LEU A 31 -2.01 -0.99 -8.93
CA LEU A 31 -2.08 -0.87 -7.48
C LEU A 31 -3.17 -1.79 -6.91
N ASN A 32 -4.33 -1.84 -7.55
CA ASN A 32 -5.42 -2.69 -7.10
C ASN A 32 -5.01 -4.16 -7.07
N LYS A 33 -4.34 -4.63 -8.11
CA LYS A 33 -3.85 -6.02 -8.15
C LYS A 33 -2.90 -6.33 -7.00
N LYS A 34 -2.01 -5.40 -6.69
CA LYS A 34 -1.06 -5.56 -5.60
C LYS A 34 -1.77 -5.56 -4.25
N LEU A 35 -2.73 -4.67 -4.06
CA LEU A 35 -3.50 -4.61 -2.81
C LEU A 35 -4.32 -5.87 -2.59
N ARG A 36 -4.72 -6.52 -3.67
CA ARG A 36 -5.49 -7.78 -3.58
C ARG A 36 -4.61 -9.02 -3.47
N GLY A 37 -3.29 -8.82 -3.51
CA GLY A 37 -2.35 -9.93 -3.35
C GLY A 37 -2.07 -10.71 -4.61
N HIS A 38 -2.49 -10.20 -5.78
CA HIS A 38 -2.24 -10.90 -7.06
C HIS A 38 -0.79 -10.75 -7.50
N THR A 39 -0.15 -9.65 -7.15
CA THR A 39 1.27 -9.44 -7.42
C THR A 39 1.89 -8.80 -6.19
N ASP A 40 3.19 -8.96 -6.03
CA ASP A 40 3.88 -8.44 -4.86
C ASP A 40 4.25 -6.97 -5.03
N PHE A 41 4.36 -6.26 -3.91
CA PHE A 41 4.96 -4.93 -3.91
C PHE A 41 6.47 -5.05 -4.01
N THR A 42 7.09 -4.20 -4.81
CA THR A 42 8.54 -4.09 -4.84
C THR A 42 9.02 -3.28 -3.62
N GLN A 43 10.32 -3.39 -3.32
CA GLN A 43 10.89 -2.62 -2.22
C GLN A 43 10.73 -1.12 -2.43
N THR A 44 10.90 -0.66 -3.66
CA THR A 44 10.73 0.75 -4.00
C THR A 44 9.30 1.19 -3.76
N GLU A 45 8.33 0.36 -4.16
CA GLU A 45 6.91 0.67 -3.96
C GLU A 45 6.56 0.73 -2.48
N ILE A 46 7.09 -0.20 -1.68
CA ILE A 46 6.86 -0.19 -0.23
C ILE A 46 7.39 1.11 0.37
N ARG A 47 8.60 1.50 -0.01
CA ARG A 47 9.21 2.74 0.49
C ARG A 47 8.36 3.95 0.11
N ASP A 48 7.92 4.00 -1.16
CA ASP A 48 7.12 5.12 -1.63
C ASP A 48 5.77 5.19 -0.94
N LEU A 49 5.13 4.03 -0.73
CA LEU A 49 3.86 3.97 -0.01
C LEU A 49 4.02 4.45 1.43
N CYS A 50 5.09 4.02 2.10
CA CYS A 50 5.34 4.46 3.48
C CYS A 50 5.50 5.97 3.55
N ARG A 51 6.16 6.58 2.57
CA ARG A 51 6.32 8.02 2.52
C ARG A 51 4.99 8.72 2.27
N VAL A 52 4.25 8.24 1.28
CA VAL A 52 2.97 8.86 0.89
C VAL A 52 1.93 8.75 1.99
N LEU A 53 1.90 7.61 2.67
CA LEU A 53 0.90 7.32 3.69
C LEU A 53 1.38 7.61 5.10
N ALA A 54 2.59 8.15 5.25
CA ALA A 54 3.17 8.49 6.55
C ALA A 54 3.20 7.30 7.50
N ILE A 55 3.63 6.14 6.99
CA ILE A 55 3.74 4.92 7.79
C ILE A 55 5.14 4.90 8.43
N PRO A 56 5.23 4.90 9.77
CA PRO A 56 6.55 4.81 10.43
C PRO A 56 7.19 3.43 10.20
N ASP A 57 8.51 3.41 10.26
CA ASP A 57 9.26 2.16 10.04
C ASP A 57 8.78 1.03 10.95
N ALA A 58 8.48 1.34 12.20
CA ALA A 58 8.04 0.33 13.17
C ALA A 58 6.72 -0.33 12.78
N GLU A 59 5.92 0.32 11.94
CA GLU A 59 4.61 -0.20 11.52
C GLU A 59 4.64 -0.89 10.17
N ILE A 60 5.76 -0.85 9.46
CA ILE A 60 5.84 -1.48 8.14
C ILE A 60 5.42 -2.95 8.16
N PRO A 61 5.89 -3.78 9.12
CA PRO A 61 5.48 -5.18 9.12
C PRO A 61 3.98 -5.37 9.26
N ALA A 62 3.30 -4.50 10.02
CA ALA A 62 1.86 -4.61 10.20
C ALA A 62 1.09 -4.40 8.90
N TYR A 63 1.61 -3.56 8.01
CA TYR A 63 0.92 -3.27 6.76
C TYR A 63 1.30 -4.21 5.62
N PHE A 64 2.53 -4.69 5.60
CA PHE A 64 3.03 -5.42 4.44
C PHE A 64 3.35 -6.88 4.70
N PHE A 65 3.49 -7.30 5.96
CA PHE A 65 3.99 -8.64 6.26
C PHE A 65 3.15 -9.43 7.25
N ALA A 66 2.10 -8.85 7.82
CA ALA A 66 1.29 -9.53 8.83
C ALA A 66 -0.01 -10.11 8.29
N ALA A 67 -0.27 -9.95 7.02
CA ALA A 67 -1.58 -10.27 6.46
C ALA A 67 -1.88 -11.77 6.45
N LYS A 68 -0.89 -12.59 6.55
CA LYS A 68 -1.06 -14.03 6.42
C LYS A 68 -1.48 -14.72 7.71
N LEU A 69 -1.54 -14.03 8.77
CA LEU A 69 -1.93 -14.67 10.03
C LEU A 69 -3.38 -15.07 10.01
#